data_258c7dc2823b5e54884e14486d58a619
#
_entry.id   258c7dc2823b5e54884e14486d58a619
#
_cell.length_a   1.000
_cell.length_b   1.000
_cell.length_c   1.000
_cell.angle_alpha   90.00
_cell.angle_beta   90.00
_cell.angle_gamma   90.00
#
_symmetry.space_group_name_H-M   'P 1'
#
loop_
_entity.id
_entity.type
_entity.pdbx_description
1 polymer ?
#
loop_
_entity_poly.entity_id
_entity_poly.type
_entity_poly.pdbx_seq_one_letter_code
_entity_poly.pdbx_strand_id
1 'polypeptide(L)'
;MTTEIEKKIGYKFKNKKLLSRALVHSSYANERNGKDNERLEFLGDSVLGFITAERLFGKLPESHEGSLTKLRAALVCENSLFELAKKIDLQNYLLLGKGEEPT
;
A
#
# COMPACT_ATOMS: atom_id res chain seq x y z
N MET A 1 -3.86 -19.29 10.13
CA MET A 1 -2.82 -19.66 9.14
C MET A 1 -2.26 -18.40 8.48
N THR A 2 -0.95 -18.30 8.35
CA THR A 2 -0.28 -17.13 7.76
C THR A 2 -0.08 -17.34 6.26
N THR A 3 -0.53 -16.39 5.45
CA THR A 3 -0.35 -16.44 3.99
C THR A 3 1.05 -15.97 3.57
N GLU A 4 1.42 -16.21 2.32
CA GLU A 4 2.71 -15.79 1.78
C GLU A 4 2.90 -14.27 1.85
N ILE A 5 1.89 -13.49 1.48
CA ILE A 5 1.99 -12.02 1.54
C ILE A 5 2.17 -11.54 2.98
N GLU A 6 1.48 -12.18 3.93
CA GLU A 6 1.63 -11.84 5.35
C GLU A 6 3.04 -12.11 5.86
N LYS A 7 3.67 -13.19 5.41
CA LYS A 7 5.06 -13.48 5.76
C LYS A 7 6.00 -12.40 5.23
N LYS A 8 5.75 -11.93 4.01
CA LYS A 8 6.59 -10.91 3.38
C LYS A 8 6.51 -9.56 4.05
N ILE A 9 5.31 -9.16 4.51
CA ILE A 9 5.13 -7.87 5.18
C ILE A 9 5.34 -7.96 6.70
N GLY A 10 5.47 -9.18 7.25
CA GLY A 10 5.70 -9.37 8.68
C GLY A 10 4.49 -9.07 9.55
N TYR A 11 3.28 -9.23 9.02
CA TYR A 11 2.06 -8.94 9.76
C TYR A 11 0.98 -9.96 9.44
N LYS A 12 0.32 -10.47 10.47
CA LYS A 12 -0.78 -11.43 10.34
C LYS A 12 -2.11 -10.72 10.58
N PHE A 13 -2.96 -10.68 9.58
CA PHE A 13 -4.26 -10.01 9.67
C PHE A 13 -5.21 -10.80 10.58
N LYS A 14 -5.89 -10.09 11.46
CA LYS A 14 -6.98 -10.68 12.27
C LYS A 14 -8.19 -10.95 11.40
N ASN A 15 -8.52 -10.03 10.50
CA ASN A 15 -9.62 -10.18 9.55
C ASN A 15 -9.04 -10.41 8.15
N LYS A 16 -9.00 -11.67 7.74
CA LYS A 16 -8.46 -12.06 6.42
C LYS A 16 -9.24 -11.49 5.25
N LYS A 17 -10.52 -11.16 5.45
CA LYS A 17 -11.35 -10.55 4.40
C LYS A 17 -10.84 -9.15 4.04
N LEU A 18 -10.30 -8.42 5.00
CA LEU A 18 -9.70 -7.12 4.73
C LEU A 18 -8.45 -7.25 3.86
N LEU A 19 -7.61 -8.22 4.14
CA LEU A 19 -6.45 -8.49 3.32
C LEU A 19 -6.86 -8.88 1.90
N SER A 20 -7.79 -9.81 1.77
CA SER A 20 -8.27 -10.24 0.45
C SER A 20 -8.80 -9.06 -0.37
N ARG A 21 -9.60 -8.20 0.26
CA ARG A 21 -10.16 -7.02 -0.42
C ARG A 21 -9.08 -6.01 -0.80
N ALA A 22 -8.08 -5.83 0.05
CA ALA A 22 -6.98 -4.90 -0.22
C ALA A 22 -6.23 -5.27 -1.50
N LEU A 23 -6.26 -6.53 -1.90
CA LEU A 23 -5.53 -7.03 -3.07
C LEU A 23 -6.38 -7.06 -4.35
N VAL A 24 -7.62 -6.54 -4.32
CA VAL A 24 -8.54 -6.57 -5.47
C VAL A 24 -8.57 -5.22 -6.16
N HIS A 25 -7.98 -5.14 -7.35
CA HIS A 25 -8.04 -3.95 -8.18
C HIS A 25 -9.45 -3.78 -8.79
N SER A 26 -9.85 -2.54 -9.09
CA SER A 26 -11.16 -2.26 -9.67
C SER A 26 -11.40 -3.00 -10.98
N SER A 27 -10.38 -3.19 -11.81
CA SER A 27 -10.51 -3.93 -13.06
C SER A 27 -10.96 -5.38 -12.84
N TYR A 28 -10.44 -6.03 -11.81
CA TYR A 28 -10.83 -7.40 -11.46
C TYR A 28 -12.26 -7.42 -10.92
N ALA A 29 -12.59 -6.51 -10.01
CA ALA A 29 -13.93 -6.43 -9.40
C ALA A 29 -15.00 -6.14 -10.46
N ASN A 30 -14.73 -5.25 -11.42
CA ASN A 30 -15.67 -4.90 -12.48
C ASN A 30 -15.99 -6.09 -13.37
N GLU A 31 -15.02 -6.96 -13.64
CA GLU A 31 -15.25 -8.16 -14.44
C GLU A 31 -16.10 -9.20 -13.71
N ARG A 32 -16.16 -9.16 -12.38
CA ARG A 32 -16.76 -10.20 -11.54
C ARG A 32 -17.83 -9.69 -10.59
N ASN A 33 -18.29 -8.44 -10.77
CA ASN A 33 -19.27 -7.80 -9.88
C ASN A 33 -18.89 -7.86 -8.41
N GLY A 34 -17.58 -7.79 -8.12
CA GLY A 34 -17.07 -7.84 -6.77
C GLY A 34 -16.76 -6.47 -6.21
N LYS A 35 -16.21 -6.44 -5.00
CA LYS A 35 -15.78 -5.22 -4.33
C LYS A 35 -14.27 -5.06 -4.50
N ASP A 36 -13.84 -3.83 -4.80
CA ASP A 36 -12.45 -3.49 -4.99
C ASP A 36 -11.81 -2.88 -3.73
N ASN A 37 -10.57 -2.40 -3.87
CA ASN A 37 -9.81 -1.82 -2.79
C ASN A 37 -9.77 -0.28 -2.79
N GLU A 38 -10.56 0.39 -3.62
CA GLU A 38 -10.48 1.85 -3.75
C GLU A 38 -10.68 2.59 -2.44
N ARG A 39 -11.65 2.19 -1.63
CA ARG A 39 -11.88 2.83 -0.33
C ARG A 39 -10.75 2.55 0.66
N LEU A 40 -10.19 1.35 0.63
CA LEU A 40 -9.03 1.00 1.45
C LEU A 40 -7.80 1.78 1.02
N GLU A 41 -7.63 1.98 -0.28
CA GLU A 41 -6.55 2.80 -0.82
C GLU A 41 -6.65 4.25 -0.34
N PHE A 42 -7.86 4.81 -0.39
CA PHE A 42 -8.11 6.18 0.09
C PHE A 42 -7.69 6.33 1.57
N LEU A 43 -8.15 5.42 2.41
CA LEU A 43 -7.82 5.46 3.84
C LEU A 43 -6.34 5.17 4.07
N GLY A 44 -5.81 4.19 3.35
CA GLY A 44 -4.41 3.80 3.47
C GLY A 44 -3.43 4.90 3.09
N ASP A 45 -3.78 5.70 2.10
CA ASP A 45 -2.96 6.85 1.70
C ASP A 45 -2.81 7.84 2.86
N SER A 46 -3.91 8.13 3.56
CA SER A 46 -3.88 9.01 4.73
C SER A 46 -3.09 8.41 5.88
N VAL A 47 -3.24 7.11 6.12
CA VAL A 47 -2.49 6.41 7.18
C VAL A 47 -0.99 6.43 6.87
N LEU A 48 -0.62 6.14 5.63
CA LEU A 48 0.78 6.14 5.21
C LEU A 48 1.40 7.53 5.39
N GLY A 49 0.68 8.58 4.98
CA GLY A 49 1.14 9.96 5.15
C GLY A 49 1.35 10.32 6.62
N PHE A 50 0.42 9.93 7.47
CA PHE A 50 0.50 10.20 8.91
C PHE A 50 1.70 9.47 9.56
N ILE A 51 1.85 8.17 9.30
CA ILE A 51 2.93 7.39 9.88
C ILE A 51 4.29 7.93 9.43
N THR A 52 4.41 8.26 8.15
CA THR A 52 5.64 8.83 7.61
C THR A 52 5.96 10.17 8.28
N ALA A 53 4.96 11.04 8.43
CA ALA A 53 5.13 12.31 9.10
C ALA A 53 5.58 12.13 10.56
N GLU A 54 4.95 11.21 11.27
CA GLU A 54 5.30 10.93 12.67
C GLU A 54 6.73 10.44 12.80
N ARG A 55 7.17 9.55 11.92
CA ARG A 55 8.54 9.03 11.92
C ARG A 55 9.56 10.13 11.63
N LEU A 56 9.29 10.96 10.64
CA LEU A 56 10.17 12.07 10.30
C LEU A 56 10.25 13.09 11.43
N PHE A 57 9.10 13.40 12.02
CA PHE A 57 9.04 14.31 13.17
C PHE A 57 9.93 13.84 14.31
N GLY A 58 9.88 12.56 14.64
CA GLY A 58 10.67 12.00 15.74
C GLY A 58 12.15 11.84 15.42
N LYS A 59 12.49 11.50 14.17
CA LYS A 59 13.88 11.25 13.79
C LYS A 59 14.66 12.48 13.42
N LEU A 60 13.99 13.56 13.01
CA LEU A 60 14.63 14.78 12.53
C LEU A 60 14.14 16.01 13.30
N PRO A 61 14.38 16.07 14.61
CA PRO A 61 13.82 17.13 15.45
C PRO A 61 14.32 18.54 15.10
N GLU A 62 15.45 18.63 14.41
CA GLU A 62 16.04 19.93 14.03
C GLU A 62 15.62 20.37 12.62
N SER A 63 14.87 19.55 11.89
CA SER A 63 14.45 19.89 10.53
C SER A 63 13.21 20.77 10.55
N HIS A 64 13.15 21.73 9.63
CA HIS A 64 12.00 22.61 9.47
C HIS A 64 10.87 21.94 8.67
N GLU A 65 9.68 22.51 8.80
CA GLU A 65 8.48 21.98 8.15
C GLU A 65 8.65 21.76 6.65
N GLY A 66 9.25 22.73 5.94
CA GLY A 66 9.46 22.61 4.49
C GLY A 66 10.28 21.39 4.10
N SER A 67 11.35 21.11 4.86
CA SER A 67 12.19 19.94 4.63
C SER A 67 11.44 18.66 4.94
N LEU A 68 10.69 18.65 6.04
CA LEU A 68 9.88 17.47 6.42
C LEU A 68 8.81 17.18 5.39
N THR A 69 8.15 18.20 4.87
CA THR A 69 7.12 18.04 3.84
C THR A 69 7.71 17.45 2.56
N LYS A 70 8.87 17.92 2.14
CA LYS A 70 9.55 17.39 0.94
C LYS A 70 9.98 15.94 1.13
N LEU A 71 10.51 15.61 2.30
CA LEU A 71 10.92 14.24 2.61
C LEU A 71 9.72 13.29 2.62
N ARG A 72 8.61 13.71 3.25
CA ARG A 72 7.40 12.91 3.25
C ARG A 72 6.92 12.63 1.82
N ALA A 73 6.85 13.67 0.99
CA ALA A 73 6.42 13.53 -0.41
C ALA A 73 7.33 12.57 -1.17
N ALA A 74 8.64 12.64 -0.95
CA ALA A 74 9.59 11.75 -1.60
C ALA A 74 9.42 10.28 -1.17
N LEU A 75 9.06 10.05 0.09
CA LEU A 75 8.90 8.69 0.62
C LEU A 75 7.57 8.04 0.23
N VAL A 76 6.51 8.83 0.05
CA VAL A 76 5.19 8.30 -0.29
C VAL A 76 4.80 8.50 -1.75
N CYS A 77 5.71 8.95 -2.60
CA CYS A 77 5.43 9.11 -4.01
C CYS A 77 5.28 7.75 -4.71
N GLU A 78 4.64 7.77 -5.88
CA GLU A 78 4.38 6.55 -6.66
C GLU A 78 5.63 5.72 -6.91
N ASN A 79 6.73 6.36 -7.31
CA ASN A 79 7.98 5.64 -7.59
C ASN A 79 8.53 4.93 -6.36
N SER A 80 8.51 5.58 -5.19
CA SER A 80 9.00 4.97 -3.95
C SER A 80 8.14 3.80 -3.53
N LEU A 81 6.82 3.94 -3.64
CA LEU A 81 5.87 2.87 -3.30
C LEU A 81 5.99 1.70 -4.27
N PHE A 82 6.24 1.98 -5.55
CA PHE A 82 6.47 0.94 -6.55
C PHE A 82 7.70 0.11 -6.21
N GLU A 83 8.79 0.75 -5.80
CA GLU A 83 10.01 0.04 -5.41
C GLU A 83 9.77 -0.84 -4.18
N LEU A 84 9.00 -0.35 -3.20
CA LEU A 84 8.64 -1.14 -2.04
C LEU A 84 7.74 -2.32 -2.41
N ALA A 85 6.80 -2.11 -3.32
CA ALA A 85 5.93 -3.17 -3.80
C ALA A 85 6.72 -4.29 -4.46
N LYS A 86 7.76 -3.96 -5.22
CA LYS A 86 8.64 -4.96 -5.83
C LYS A 86 9.36 -5.79 -4.79
N LYS A 87 9.79 -5.17 -3.69
CA LYS A 87 10.50 -5.88 -2.63
C LYS A 87 9.67 -6.95 -1.95
N ILE A 88 8.36 -6.77 -1.89
CA ILE A 88 7.45 -7.76 -1.30
C ILE A 88 6.73 -8.58 -2.36
N ASP A 89 7.11 -8.45 -3.63
CA ASP A 89 6.48 -9.13 -4.77
C ASP A 89 4.96 -8.94 -4.81
N LEU A 90 4.51 -7.73 -4.50
CA LEU A 90 3.08 -7.43 -4.37
C LEU A 90 2.30 -7.77 -5.64
N GLN A 91 2.90 -7.59 -6.81
CA GLN A 91 2.24 -7.86 -8.09
C GLN A 91 1.79 -9.33 -8.22
N ASN A 92 2.44 -10.25 -7.51
CA ASN A 92 2.08 -11.67 -7.56
C ASN A 92 0.82 -12.00 -6.75
N TYR A 93 0.37 -11.06 -5.91
CA TYR A 93 -0.78 -11.24 -5.04
C TYR A 93 -1.98 -10.40 -5.43
N LEU A 94 -1.77 -9.41 -6.32
CA LEU A 94 -2.85 -8.53 -6.77
C LEU A 94 -3.76 -9.26 -7.75
N LEU A 95 -5.05 -9.05 -7.58
CA LEU A 95 -6.06 -9.55 -8.52
C LEU A 95 -6.38 -8.42 -9.49
N LEU A 96 -5.95 -8.59 -10.73
CA LEU A 96 -6.13 -7.61 -11.81
C LEU A 96 -7.04 -8.17 -12.89
N GLY A 97 -7.79 -7.29 -13.56
CA GLY A 97 -8.54 -7.67 -14.74
C GLY A 97 -7.58 -8.02 -15.88
N LYS A 98 -8.09 -8.72 -16.90
CA LYS A 98 -7.27 -9.22 -18.00
C LYS A 98 -6.49 -8.12 -18.73
N GLY A 99 -7.07 -6.93 -18.85
CA GLY A 99 -6.41 -5.80 -19.52
C GLY A 99 -5.29 -5.16 -18.71
N GLU A 100 -5.21 -5.46 -17.41
CA GLU A 100 -4.25 -4.87 -16.48
C GLU A 100 -3.17 -5.86 -16.03
N GLU A 101 -3.25 -7.13 -16.48
CA GLU A 101 -2.26 -8.13 -16.07
C GLU A 101 -0.90 -7.82 -16.70
N PRO A 102 0.20 -7.99 -15.93
CA PRO A 102 1.55 -7.83 -16.49
C PRO A 102 1.80 -8.87 -17.56
N THR A 103 2.46 -8.47 -18.61
CA THR A 103 2.85 -9.39 -19.69
C THR A 103 4.18 -10.04 -19.43
#